data_d8003aedcdaf82c11dcb15ed86522b0e
#
_entry.id   d8003aedcdaf82c11dcb15ed86522b0e
#
_cell.length_a   1.000
_cell.length_b   1.000
_cell.length_c   1.000
_cell.angle_alpha   90.00
_cell.angle_beta   90.00
_cell.angle_gamma   90.00
#
_symmetry.space_group_name_H-M   'P 1'
#
loop_
_entity.id
_entity.type
_entity.pdbx_description
1 polymer ?
#
loop_
_entity_poly.entity_id
_entity_poly.type
_entity_poly.pdbx_seq_one_letter_code
_entity_poly.pdbx_strand_id
1 'polypeptide(L)'
;MKRTLFVLTLFASSIFVNGQSFNGFALYNAQGSNTTYLIDENQNISHTWNMTTECNYTVALKENGNLVRGTKDNTSVFSNGNIAAGAGRVQEIAPDGTIVWDYIYANSDHVSHHDLTLIGDNVLLTAYEKKSSTELNSAGFNNASSEKWPTHFVELESDGNGGATIVWEWHIWDHMCQDTDPNGPNYTANISDHPELIDINMIQSQGGGGDWFHVNGVDYNEDLD
;
A
#
# COMPACT_ATOMS: atom_id res chain seq x y z
N MET A 1 62.93 3.20 44.41
CA MET A 1 61.87 2.63 43.60
C MET A 1 61.49 3.65 42.53
N LYS A 2 61.86 3.42 41.27
CA LYS A 2 61.49 4.29 40.17
C LYS A 2 60.15 3.78 39.60
N ARG A 3 59.09 4.62 39.63
CA ARG A 3 57.79 4.30 39.01
C ARG A 3 57.84 4.70 37.52
N THR A 4 57.77 3.72 36.65
CA THR A 4 57.65 3.94 35.18
C THR A 4 56.19 4.19 34.88
N LEU A 5 55.85 5.36 34.35
CA LEU A 5 54.51 5.73 33.90
C LEU A 5 54.38 5.24 32.45
N PHE A 6 53.48 4.28 32.25
CA PHE A 6 53.07 3.86 30.87
C PHE A 6 51.98 4.79 30.39
N VAL A 7 52.26 5.58 29.35
CA VAL A 7 51.25 6.38 28.62
C VAL A 7 50.71 5.53 27.48
N LEU A 8 49.48 5.10 27.59
CA LEU A 8 48.75 4.40 26.57
C LEU A 8 48.16 5.44 25.59
N THR A 9 48.74 5.60 24.43
CA THR A 9 48.19 6.49 23.37
C THR A 9 47.10 5.72 22.63
N LEU A 10 45.83 6.10 22.85
CA LEU A 10 44.71 5.58 22.09
C LEU A 10 44.70 6.24 20.71
N PHE A 11 45.03 5.50 19.65
CA PHE A 11 44.76 5.93 18.28
C PHE A 11 43.29 5.70 17.95
N ALA A 12 42.50 6.76 17.97
CA ALA A 12 41.16 6.75 17.39
C ALA A 12 41.28 6.84 15.85
N SER A 13 41.23 5.70 15.17
CA SER A 13 41.05 5.67 13.73
C SER A 13 39.58 6.00 13.41
N SER A 14 39.32 7.18 12.90
CA SER A 14 38.03 7.52 12.32
C SER A 14 37.84 6.69 11.03
N ILE A 15 36.96 5.70 11.10
CA ILE A 15 36.50 4.98 9.93
C ILE A 15 35.52 5.90 9.21
N PHE A 16 35.95 6.48 8.09
CA PHE A 16 35.05 7.14 7.18
C PHE A 16 34.23 6.06 6.46
N VAL A 17 33.01 5.85 6.88
CA VAL A 17 32.03 5.05 6.12
C VAL A 17 31.53 5.96 5.01
N ASN A 18 32.06 5.78 3.81
CA ASN A 18 31.43 6.33 2.62
C ASN A 18 30.18 5.46 2.35
N GLY A 19 29.01 5.99 2.61
CA GLY A 19 27.77 5.41 2.12
C GLY A 19 27.86 5.37 0.59
N GLN A 20 27.68 4.19 0.00
CA GLN A 20 27.59 4.07 -1.45
C GLN A 20 26.29 4.74 -1.89
N SER A 21 26.35 5.79 -2.70
CA SER A 21 25.16 6.36 -3.33
C SER A 21 24.57 5.33 -4.30
N PHE A 22 23.25 5.31 -4.43
CA PHE A 22 22.60 4.55 -5.50
C PHE A 22 23.06 5.08 -6.87
N ASN A 23 23.16 4.20 -7.85
CA ASN A 23 23.50 4.58 -9.22
C ASN A 23 22.16 4.75 -9.98
N GLY A 24 21.80 5.97 -10.31
CA GLY A 24 20.56 6.28 -11.03
C GLY A 24 19.71 7.38 -10.37
N PHE A 25 18.41 7.21 -10.38
CA PHE A 25 17.46 8.19 -9.85
C PHE A 25 16.62 7.59 -8.72
N ALA A 26 16.26 8.43 -7.76
CA ALA A 26 15.24 8.11 -6.77
C ALA A 26 14.02 9.00 -6.98
N LEU A 27 12.86 8.35 -7.05
CA LEU A 27 11.56 9.00 -7.09
C LEU A 27 10.98 8.99 -5.68
N TYR A 28 10.54 10.13 -5.17
CA TYR A 28 9.90 10.17 -3.86
C TYR A 28 8.87 11.29 -3.73
N ASN A 29 7.93 11.09 -2.84
CA ASN A 29 6.95 12.06 -2.40
C ASN A 29 6.85 12.02 -0.87
N ALA A 30 6.82 13.16 -0.20
CA ALA A 30 6.48 13.20 1.21
C ALA A 30 4.96 13.07 1.38
N GLN A 31 4.51 12.27 2.35
CA GLN A 31 3.09 12.14 2.66
C GLN A 31 2.44 13.51 2.87
N GLY A 32 1.28 13.70 2.26
CA GLY A 32 0.55 14.97 2.34
C GLY A 32 1.17 16.11 1.53
N SER A 33 2.24 15.84 0.75
CA SER A 33 2.83 16.81 -0.17
C SER A 33 2.16 16.75 -1.54
N ASN A 34 1.99 17.90 -2.15
CA ASN A 34 1.52 18.01 -3.54
C ASN A 34 2.66 17.84 -4.56
N THR A 35 3.90 17.72 -4.09
CA THR A 35 5.09 17.71 -4.93
C THR A 35 5.79 16.38 -4.88
N THR A 36 6.04 15.79 -6.06
CA THR A 36 6.86 14.60 -6.25
C THR A 36 8.18 14.99 -6.87
N TYR A 37 9.28 14.40 -6.40
CA TYR A 37 10.64 14.70 -6.82
C TYR A 37 11.30 13.48 -7.44
N LEU A 38 12.02 13.71 -8.54
CA LEU A 38 13.02 12.81 -9.09
C LEU A 38 14.39 13.41 -8.81
N ILE A 39 15.23 12.71 -8.07
CA ILE A 39 16.58 13.15 -7.72
C ILE A 39 17.64 12.23 -8.30
N ASP A 40 18.80 12.80 -8.66
CA ASP A 40 19.95 12.04 -9.13
C ASP A 40 20.78 11.45 -7.95
N GLU A 41 21.81 10.69 -8.27
CA GLU A 41 22.74 10.10 -7.31
C GLU A 41 23.49 11.12 -6.44
N ASN A 42 23.56 12.38 -6.88
CA ASN A 42 24.19 13.50 -6.16
C ASN A 42 23.18 14.30 -5.35
N GLN A 43 21.91 13.81 -5.27
CA GLN A 43 20.79 14.47 -4.60
C GLN A 43 20.34 15.78 -5.25
N ASN A 44 20.70 16.04 -6.51
CA ASN A 44 20.15 17.16 -7.24
C ASN A 44 18.75 16.82 -7.76
N ILE A 45 17.86 17.80 -7.73
CA ILE A 45 16.52 17.64 -8.32
C ILE A 45 16.65 17.63 -9.83
N SER A 46 16.34 16.49 -10.43
CA SER A 46 16.32 16.28 -11.88
C SER A 46 14.96 16.61 -12.48
N HIS A 47 13.89 16.34 -11.75
CA HIS A 47 12.54 16.71 -12.16
C HIS A 47 11.61 16.89 -10.95
N THR A 48 10.50 17.61 -11.17
CA THR A 48 9.49 17.89 -10.15
C THR A 48 8.11 17.94 -10.77
N TRP A 49 7.16 17.18 -10.21
CA TRP A 49 5.74 17.30 -10.50
C TRP A 49 5.05 18.05 -9.36
N ASN A 50 4.43 19.20 -9.68
CA ASN A 50 3.67 20.01 -8.73
C ASN A 50 2.18 19.84 -9.03
N MET A 51 1.45 19.17 -8.16
CA MET A 51 0.05 18.83 -8.36
C MET A 51 -0.86 19.63 -7.43
N THR A 52 -2.16 19.58 -7.68
CA THR A 52 -3.17 20.27 -6.86
C THR A 52 -3.69 19.43 -5.69
N THR A 53 -3.47 18.11 -5.75
CA THR A 53 -3.89 17.16 -4.70
C THR A 53 -2.70 16.55 -4.01
N GLU A 54 -2.85 16.26 -2.73
CA GLU A 54 -1.84 15.60 -1.90
C GLU A 54 -1.61 14.16 -2.39
N CYS A 55 -0.36 13.76 -2.50
CA CYS A 55 0.00 12.36 -2.67
C CYS A 55 -0.32 11.59 -1.39
N ASN A 56 -0.80 10.38 -1.55
CA ASN A 56 -1.01 9.49 -0.41
C ASN A 56 0.35 9.02 0.14
N TYR A 57 0.89 7.90 -0.35
CA TYR A 57 2.19 7.38 0.09
C TYR A 57 3.08 7.01 -1.08
N THR A 58 2.49 6.55 -2.18
CA THR A 58 3.23 5.83 -3.19
C THR A 58 3.28 6.58 -4.52
N VAL A 59 4.42 6.44 -5.16
CA VAL A 59 4.72 6.97 -6.49
C VAL A 59 5.52 5.95 -7.27
N ALA A 60 5.22 5.81 -8.56
CA ALA A 60 5.95 4.98 -9.49
C ALA A 60 6.26 5.76 -10.78
N LEU A 61 7.31 5.38 -11.49
CA LEU A 61 7.68 6.00 -12.75
C LEU A 61 7.57 4.96 -13.87
N LYS A 62 6.78 5.27 -14.89
CA LYS A 62 6.71 4.46 -16.11
C LYS A 62 7.93 4.66 -16.98
N GLU A 63 8.20 3.72 -17.88
CA GLU A 63 9.32 3.80 -18.83
C GLU A 63 9.23 5.04 -19.76
N ASN A 64 8.03 5.49 -20.06
CA ASN A 64 7.81 6.71 -20.86
C ASN A 64 8.05 8.02 -20.09
N GLY A 65 8.42 7.92 -18.79
CA GLY A 65 8.67 9.06 -17.91
C GLY A 65 7.42 9.61 -17.22
N ASN A 66 6.26 9.00 -17.41
CA ASN A 66 5.05 9.42 -16.70
C ASN A 66 5.13 8.99 -15.22
N LEU A 67 4.74 9.89 -14.34
CA LEU A 67 4.53 9.62 -12.92
C LEU A 67 3.19 8.93 -12.73
N VAL A 68 3.15 7.81 -11.99
CA VAL A 68 1.93 7.23 -11.45
C VAL A 68 1.93 7.44 -9.94
N ARG A 69 0.80 7.88 -9.37
CA ARG A 69 0.69 8.16 -7.95
C ARG A 69 -0.69 7.85 -7.39
N GLY A 70 -0.72 7.40 -6.13
CA GLY A 70 -1.92 7.43 -5.31
C GLY A 70 -2.17 8.84 -4.79
N THR A 71 -3.41 9.30 -4.85
CA THR A 71 -3.78 10.61 -4.32
C THR A 71 -5.14 10.55 -3.62
N LYS A 72 -5.37 11.50 -2.74
CA LYS A 72 -6.57 11.52 -1.92
C LYS A 72 -7.80 11.88 -2.77
N ASP A 73 -8.81 11.03 -2.71
CA ASP A 73 -10.15 11.39 -3.17
C ASP A 73 -10.92 12.09 -2.05
N ASN A 74 -11.14 13.40 -2.19
CA ASN A 74 -11.84 14.21 -1.21
C ASN A 74 -13.38 14.04 -1.28
N THR A 75 -13.88 13.23 -2.23
CA THR A 75 -15.30 12.95 -2.42
C THR A 75 -15.71 11.58 -1.86
N SER A 76 -14.74 10.79 -1.39
CA SER A 76 -14.97 9.44 -0.89
C SER A 76 -15.97 9.45 0.27
N VAL A 77 -16.98 8.60 0.13
CA VAL A 77 -18.00 8.34 1.16
C VAL A 77 -17.65 7.13 2.03
N PHE A 78 -16.57 6.43 1.73
CA PHE A 78 -16.09 5.32 2.54
C PHE A 78 -15.71 5.83 3.93
N SER A 79 -16.30 5.26 4.97
CA SER A 79 -16.04 5.61 6.38
C SER A 79 -16.02 7.12 6.67
N ASN A 80 -16.81 7.91 5.95
CA ASN A 80 -16.83 9.38 6.05
C ASN A 80 -15.44 10.02 5.82
N GLY A 81 -14.59 9.41 4.98
CA GLY A 81 -13.24 9.86 4.68
C GLY A 81 -12.20 9.63 5.78
N ASN A 82 -12.54 8.93 6.85
CA ASN A 82 -11.69 8.71 8.02
C ASN A 82 -10.97 7.35 7.93
N ILE A 83 -10.05 7.22 6.99
CA ILE A 83 -9.21 6.03 6.81
C ILE A 83 -7.74 6.42 6.86
N ALA A 84 -6.94 5.62 7.59
CA ALA A 84 -5.50 5.77 7.57
C ALA A 84 -4.96 5.48 6.16
N ALA A 85 -4.09 6.36 5.66
CA ALA A 85 -3.47 6.23 4.34
C ALA A 85 -4.45 6.04 3.17
N GLY A 86 -5.70 6.48 3.33
CA GLY A 86 -6.70 6.43 2.27
C GLY A 86 -6.28 7.30 1.10
N ALA A 87 -6.27 6.72 -0.10
CA ALA A 87 -6.06 7.41 -1.35
C ALA A 87 -7.41 7.61 -2.07
N GLY A 88 -7.99 6.55 -2.51
CA GLY A 88 -9.24 6.56 -3.26
C GLY A 88 -9.10 6.99 -4.70
N ARG A 89 -7.90 7.40 -5.14
CA ARG A 89 -7.66 7.93 -6.48
C ARG A 89 -6.27 7.58 -6.95
N VAL A 90 -6.14 7.24 -8.23
CA VAL A 90 -4.86 7.05 -8.92
C VAL A 90 -4.76 8.02 -10.09
N GLN A 91 -3.57 8.56 -10.31
CA GLN A 91 -3.29 9.48 -11.43
C GLN A 91 -2.03 9.06 -12.17
N GLU A 92 -2.07 9.16 -13.51
CA GLU A 92 -0.90 9.16 -14.35
C GLU A 92 -0.67 10.57 -14.91
N ILE A 93 0.57 11.06 -14.82
CA ILE A 93 0.92 12.46 -15.08
C ILE A 93 2.17 12.50 -15.95
N ALA A 94 2.07 13.15 -17.10
CA ALA A 94 3.20 13.35 -18.00
C ALA A 94 4.28 14.25 -17.34
N PRO A 95 5.53 14.24 -17.87
CA PRO A 95 6.60 15.07 -17.33
C PRO A 95 6.31 16.56 -17.33
N ASP A 96 5.47 17.05 -18.25
CA ASP A 96 5.06 18.46 -18.31
C ASP A 96 3.97 18.84 -17.29
N GLY A 97 3.52 17.88 -16.46
CA GLY A 97 2.45 18.06 -15.48
C GLY A 97 1.04 17.81 -16.00
N THR A 98 0.89 17.44 -17.27
CA THR A 98 -0.42 17.08 -17.85
C THR A 98 -0.92 15.77 -17.24
N ILE A 99 -2.14 15.78 -16.69
CA ILE A 99 -2.80 14.56 -16.21
C ILE A 99 -3.26 13.75 -17.44
N VAL A 100 -2.66 12.57 -17.61
CA VAL A 100 -2.95 11.65 -18.71
C VAL A 100 -4.11 10.73 -18.36
N TRP A 101 -4.16 10.29 -17.09
CA TRP A 101 -5.21 9.44 -16.56
C TRP A 101 -5.51 9.83 -15.13
N ASP A 102 -6.80 9.78 -14.77
CA ASP A 102 -7.29 10.18 -13.45
C ASP A 102 -8.51 9.34 -13.11
N TYR A 103 -8.34 8.36 -12.22
CA TYR A 103 -9.36 7.38 -11.92
C TYR A 103 -9.65 7.33 -10.41
N ILE A 104 -10.93 7.32 -10.04
CA ILE A 104 -11.37 7.17 -8.67
C ILE A 104 -11.68 5.70 -8.40
N TYR A 105 -10.89 5.08 -7.50
CA TYR A 105 -11.16 3.76 -6.94
C TYR A 105 -11.61 3.91 -5.49
N ALA A 106 -12.79 4.49 -5.34
CA ALA A 106 -13.43 4.73 -4.05
C ALA A 106 -14.94 4.88 -4.21
N ASN A 107 -15.70 4.22 -3.33
CA ASN A 107 -17.15 4.38 -3.18
C ASN A 107 -17.56 4.05 -1.72
N SER A 108 -18.83 3.69 -1.50
CA SER A 108 -19.31 3.26 -0.17
C SER A 108 -18.71 1.93 0.29
N ASP A 109 -18.27 1.09 -0.64
CA ASP A 109 -17.94 -0.32 -0.41
C ASP A 109 -16.44 -0.61 -0.47
N HIS A 110 -15.67 0.21 -1.17
CA HIS A 110 -14.20 0.08 -1.26
C HIS A 110 -13.50 1.42 -1.40
N VAL A 111 -12.20 1.41 -1.11
CA VAL A 111 -11.30 2.56 -1.28
C VAL A 111 -9.85 2.09 -1.34
N SER A 112 -9.07 2.61 -2.31
CA SER A 112 -7.63 2.35 -2.34
C SER A 112 -6.90 3.02 -1.18
N HIS A 113 -5.84 2.36 -0.70
CA HIS A 113 -5.03 2.86 0.42
C HIS A 113 -3.55 2.48 0.23
N HIS A 114 -2.67 3.07 1.00
CA HIS A 114 -1.23 2.83 1.14
C HIS A 114 -0.46 2.77 -0.17
N ASP A 115 -0.52 1.69 -0.96
CA ASP A 115 0.48 1.39 -1.95
C ASP A 115 -0.07 1.06 -3.33
N LEU A 116 0.78 1.22 -4.32
CA LEU A 116 0.60 0.76 -5.69
C LEU A 116 1.94 0.32 -6.29
N THR A 117 1.86 -0.60 -7.24
CA THR A 117 2.99 -0.95 -8.12
C THR A 117 2.52 -1.03 -9.58
N LEU A 118 3.46 -1.09 -10.51
CA LEU A 118 3.17 -1.21 -11.94
C LEU A 118 3.33 -2.66 -12.41
N ILE A 119 2.39 -3.11 -13.26
CA ILE A 119 2.48 -4.36 -14.03
C ILE A 119 2.39 -3.96 -15.50
N GLY A 120 3.55 -3.79 -16.15
CA GLY A 120 3.60 -3.17 -17.47
C GLY A 120 3.00 -1.76 -17.44
N ASP A 121 1.92 -1.53 -18.20
CA ASP A 121 1.18 -0.27 -18.22
C ASP A 121 0.04 -0.19 -17.19
N ASN A 122 -0.30 -1.32 -16.56
CA ASN A 122 -1.34 -1.42 -15.56
C ASN A 122 -0.87 -0.97 -14.17
N VAL A 123 -1.82 -0.71 -13.29
CA VAL A 123 -1.55 -0.31 -11.91
C VAL A 123 -2.19 -1.30 -10.95
N LEU A 124 -1.39 -1.96 -10.13
CA LEU A 124 -1.84 -2.81 -9.04
C LEU A 124 -1.96 -1.98 -7.76
N LEU A 125 -3.14 -1.97 -7.14
CA LEU A 125 -3.46 -1.19 -5.94
C LEU A 125 -3.72 -2.10 -4.75
N THR A 126 -3.39 -1.62 -3.55
CA THR A 126 -4.02 -2.09 -2.31
C THR A 126 -5.31 -1.31 -2.04
N ALA A 127 -6.37 -1.99 -1.62
CA ALA A 127 -7.63 -1.36 -1.30
C ALA A 127 -8.35 -2.05 -0.13
N TYR A 128 -9.13 -1.29 0.64
CA TYR A 128 -10.09 -1.84 1.59
C TYR A 128 -11.40 -2.17 0.89
N GLU A 129 -12.05 -3.23 1.33
CA GLU A 129 -13.46 -3.53 1.05
C GLU A 129 -14.26 -3.58 2.37
N LYS A 130 -15.53 -3.22 2.31
CA LYS A 130 -16.39 -3.18 3.49
C LYS A 130 -17.14 -4.50 3.65
N LYS A 131 -17.04 -5.09 4.84
CA LYS A 131 -17.86 -6.22 5.28
C LYS A 131 -18.68 -5.82 6.49
N SER A 132 -19.98 -5.90 6.36
CA SER A 132 -20.93 -5.61 7.45
C SER A 132 -20.80 -6.61 8.59
N SER A 133 -21.26 -6.25 9.79
CA SER A 133 -21.34 -7.18 10.92
C SER A 133 -22.18 -8.42 10.61
N THR A 134 -23.18 -8.31 9.75
CA THR A 134 -24.00 -9.45 9.32
C THR A 134 -23.21 -10.42 8.45
N GLU A 135 -22.45 -9.92 7.47
CA GLU A 135 -21.58 -10.77 6.60
C GLU A 135 -20.51 -11.44 7.44
N LEU A 136 -19.85 -10.69 8.34
CA LEU A 136 -18.82 -11.21 9.24
C LEU A 136 -19.34 -12.35 10.10
N ASN A 137 -20.47 -12.15 10.78
CA ASN A 137 -21.08 -13.19 11.62
C ASN A 137 -21.54 -14.41 10.77
N SER A 138 -22.05 -14.17 9.57
CA SER A 138 -22.45 -15.25 8.66
C SER A 138 -21.25 -16.05 8.14
N ALA A 139 -20.06 -15.44 8.06
CA ALA A 139 -18.81 -16.08 7.67
C ALA A 139 -18.09 -16.78 8.85
N GLY A 140 -18.61 -16.70 10.07
CA GLY A 140 -18.06 -17.35 11.27
C GLY A 140 -17.15 -16.47 12.12
N PHE A 141 -17.16 -15.14 11.91
CA PHE A 141 -16.53 -14.21 12.85
C PHE A 141 -17.27 -14.19 14.19
N ASN A 142 -16.53 -14.24 15.28
CA ASN A 142 -17.11 -14.30 16.62
C ASN A 142 -17.66 -12.96 17.10
N ASN A 143 -19.00 -12.82 17.03
CA ASN A 143 -19.74 -11.67 17.56
C ASN A 143 -19.32 -10.31 16.98
N ALA A 144 -19.27 -10.19 15.66
CA ALA A 144 -19.07 -8.89 15.02
C ALA A 144 -20.20 -7.92 15.40
N SER A 145 -19.87 -6.78 16.00
CA SER A 145 -20.78 -5.72 16.37
C SER A 145 -20.71 -4.51 15.44
N SER A 146 -19.72 -4.46 14.58
CA SER A 146 -19.49 -3.39 13.61
C SER A 146 -18.89 -3.96 12.32
N GLU A 147 -18.87 -3.16 11.28
CA GLU A 147 -18.19 -3.50 10.02
C GLU A 147 -16.68 -3.63 10.21
N LYS A 148 -16.07 -4.38 9.30
CA LYS A 148 -14.61 -4.52 9.13
C LYS A 148 -14.23 -4.23 7.68
N TRP A 149 -12.97 -3.86 7.48
CA TRP A 149 -12.45 -3.50 6.17
C TRP A 149 -11.23 -4.37 5.85
N PRO A 150 -11.41 -5.62 5.40
CA PRO A 150 -10.30 -6.43 4.91
C PRO A 150 -9.71 -5.80 3.66
N THR A 151 -8.43 -6.06 3.44
CA THR A 151 -7.74 -5.62 2.22
C THR A 151 -8.07 -6.53 1.05
N HIS A 152 -8.15 -5.95 -0.15
CA HIS A 152 -8.04 -6.62 -1.42
C HIS A 152 -7.00 -5.95 -2.31
N PHE A 153 -6.59 -6.64 -3.35
CA PHE A 153 -5.68 -6.13 -4.37
C PHE A 153 -6.44 -6.08 -5.69
N VAL A 154 -6.19 -5.05 -6.47
CA VAL A 154 -6.86 -4.86 -7.75
C VAL A 154 -5.90 -4.31 -8.78
N GLU A 155 -5.84 -4.95 -9.94
CA GLU A 155 -5.10 -4.49 -11.11
C GLU A 155 -6.04 -3.75 -12.04
N LEU A 156 -5.67 -2.51 -12.34
CA LEU A 156 -6.41 -1.58 -13.18
C LEU A 156 -5.69 -1.36 -14.51
N GLU A 157 -6.38 -1.61 -15.60
CA GLU A 157 -5.99 -1.20 -16.95
C GLU A 157 -6.75 0.08 -17.32
N SER A 158 -6.02 1.14 -17.69
CA SER A 158 -6.64 2.38 -18.16
C SER A 158 -7.34 2.17 -19.51
N ASP A 159 -8.56 2.68 -19.66
CA ASP A 159 -9.31 2.64 -20.94
C ASP A 159 -8.90 3.76 -21.92
N GLY A 160 -7.94 4.61 -21.54
CA GLY A 160 -7.47 5.76 -22.30
C GLY A 160 -8.45 6.93 -22.35
N ASN A 161 -9.59 6.86 -21.66
CA ASN A 161 -10.65 7.89 -21.65
C ASN A 161 -11.01 8.37 -20.24
N GLY A 162 -10.15 8.07 -19.26
CA GLY A 162 -10.35 8.45 -17.86
C GLY A 162 -11.04 7.37 -17.00
N GLY A 163 -11.46 6.26 -17.61
CA GLY A 163 -11.95 5.07 -16.91
C GLY A 163 -10.88 4.01 -16.72
N ALA A 164 -11.27 2.89 -16.11
CA ALA A 164 -10.43 1.70 -15.96
C ALA A 164 -11.26 0.41 -16.06
N THR A 165 -10.59 -0.66 -16.49
CA THR A 165 -11.08 -2.03 -16.41
C THR A 165 -10.31 -2.74 -15.30
N ILE A 166 -10.99 -3.44 -14.41
CA ILE A 166 -10.37 -4.37 -13.48
C ILE A 166 -10.02 -5.63 -14.29
N VAL A 167 -8.73 -5.92 -14.41
CA VAL A 167 -8.22 -7.08 -15.16
C VAL A 167 -7.83 -8.24 -14.24
N TRP A 168 -7.57 -7.95 -12.97
CA TRP A 168 -7.31 -8.94 -11.94
C TRP A 168 -7.68 -8.38 -10.56
N GLU A 169 -8.14 -9.26 -9.66
CA GLU A 169 -8.39 -8.93 -8.25
C GLU A 169 -8.17 -10.15 -7.36
N TRP A 170 -7.76 -9.90 -6.13
CA TRP A 170 -7.61 -10.92 -5.10
C TRP A 170 -8.07 -10.33 -3.75
N HIS A 171 -8.95 -11.06 -3.07
CA HIS A 171 -9.57 -10.61 -1.83
C HIS A 171 -9.15 -11.49 -0.66
N ILE A 172 -8.61 -10.90 0.40
CA ILE A 172 -8.37 -11.62 1.67
C ILE A 172 -9.65 -12.31 2.14
N TRP A 173 -10.80 -11.68 1.92
CA TRP A 173 -12.11 -12.20 2.29
C TRP A 173 -12.42 -13.59 1.71
N ASP A 174 -12.00 -13.88 0.51
CA ASP A 174 -12.26 -15.14 -0.17
C ASP A 174 -11.37 -16.29 0.34
N HIS A 175 -10.35 -15.96 1.14
CA HIS A 175 -9.41 -16.89 1.72
C HIS A 175 -9.62 -17.10 3.23
N MET A 176 -10.80 -16.75 3.76
CA MET A 176 -11.12 -16.94 5.17
C MET A 176 -11.56 -18.35 5.48
N CYS A 177 -11.18 -18.85 6.67
CA CYS A 177 -11.69 -20.08 7.26
C CYS A 177 -12.03 -19.88 8.74
N GLN A 178 -12.73 -20.85 9.36
CA GLN A 178 -13.05 -20.84 10.77
C GLN A 178 -13.18 -22.28 11.31
N ASP A 179 -12.95 -22.49 12.60
CA ASP A 179 -13.06 -23.79 13.28
C ASP A 179 -14.12 -23.78 14.40
N THR A 180 -14.92 -22.73 14.51
CA THR A 180 -15.84 -22.49 15.63
C THR A 180 -17.25 -23.02 15.39
N ASP A 181 -17.73 -23.03 14.14
CA ASP A 181 -19.06 -23.54 13.79
C ASP A 181 -18.96 -24.63 12.70
N PRO A 182 -19.10 -25.93 13.05
CA PRO A 182 -19.06 -27.02 12.09
C PRO A 182 -20.14 -26.98 11.01
N ASN A 183 -21.20 -26.20 11.20
CA ASN A 183 -22.28 -26.03 10.24
C ASN A 183 -22.19 -24.71 9.45
N GLY A 184 -21.24 -23.87 9.83
CA GLY A 184 -21.01 -22.57 9.19
C GLY A 184 -20.20 -22.70 7.88
N PRO A 185 -20.19 -21.63 7.06
CA PRO A 185 -19.37 -21.62 5.85
C PRO A 185 -17.86 -21.61 6.21
N ASN A 186 -17.05 -22.03 5.27
CA ASN A 186 -15.58 -22.04 5.38
C ASN A 186 -15.06 -22.78 6.62
N TYR A 187 -15.83 -23.74 7.14
CA TYR A 187 -15.41 -24.54 8.29
C TYR A 187 -14.26 -25.48 7.92
N THR A 188 -13.25 -25.48 8.76
CA THR A 188 -12.20 -26.49 8.80
C THR A 188 -12.01 -26.97 10.24
N ALA A 189 -11.89 -28.28 10.46
CA ALA A 189 -11.70 -28.83 11.80
C ALA A 189 -10.32 -28.50 12.39
N ASN A 190 -9.35 -28.17 11.56
CA ASN A 190 -8.00 -27.84 11.96
C ASN A 190 -7.41 -26.80 10.99
N ILE A 191 -7.39 -25.55 11.41
CA ILE A 191 -6.89 -24.42 10.60
C ILE A 191 -5.43 -24.62 10.18
N SER A 192 -4.61 -25.25 11.03
CA SER A 192 -3.19 -25.47 10.74
C SER A 192 -2.91 -26.39 9.56
N ASP A 193 -3.91 -27.16 9.09
CA ASP A 193 -3.79 -28.00 7.92
C ASP A 193 -4.03 -27.24 6.60
N HIS A 194 -4.41 -25.96 6.71
CA HIS A 194 -4.80 -25.09 5.61
C HIS A 194 -3.95 -23.80 5.58
N PRO A 195 -2.65 -23.89 5.24
CA PRO A 195 -1.76 -22.71 5.19
C PRO A 195 -2.16 -21.70 4.10
N GLU A 196 -2.99 -22.08 3.15
CA GLU A 196 -3.56 -21.24 2.10
C GLU A 196 -4.75 -20.38 2.58
N LEU A 197 -5.27 -20.64 3.79
CA LEU A 197 -6.42 -19.95 4.36
C LEU A 197 -6.05 -19.14 5.60
N ILE A 198 -6.89 -18.19 5.94
CA ILE A 198 -6.71 -17.27 7.06
C ILE A 198 -7.85 -17.48 8.06
N ASP A 199 -7.51 -17.71 9.32
CA ASP A 199 -8.51 -17.77 10.39
C ASP A 199 -9.20 -16.42 10.56
N ILE A 200 -10.50 -16.36 10.26
CA ILE A 200 -11.31 -15.16 10.39
C ILE A 200 -11.33 -14.62 11.83
N ASN A 201 -11.04 -15.46 12.82
CA ASN A 201 -11.00 -15.11 14.23
C ASN A 201 -9.60 -14.82 14.77
N MET A 202 -8.55 -14.93 13.96
CA MET A 202 -7.16 -14.72 14.37
C MET A 202 -6.94 -13.30 14.90
N ILE A 203 -7.55 -12.30 14.27
CA ILE A 203 -7.44 -10.90 14.65
C ILE A 203 -8.84 -10.34 14.89
N GLN A 204 -9.21 -10.13 16.13
CA GLN A 204 -10.54 -9.62 16.51
C GLN A 204 -10.63 -8.09 16.41
N SER A 205 -9.54 -7.38 16.66
CA SER A 205 -9.47 -5.92 16.51
C SER A 205 -8.09 -5.50 16.09
N GLN A 206 -8.00 -4.60 15.13
CA GLN A 206 -6.78 -4.03 14.62
C GLN A 206 -7.04 -2.56 14.26
N GLY A 207 -6.12 -1.65 14.60
CA GLY A 207 -6.26 -0.24 14.29
C GLY A 207 -7.52 0.44 14.85
N GLY A 208 -7.92 1.55 14.23
CA GLY A 208 -9.15 2.29 14.52
C GLY A 208 -10.25 2.01 13.50
N GLY A 209 -11.51 2.12 13.92
CA GLY A 209 -12.65 1.93 13.03
C GLY A 209 -12.81 0.48 12.58
N GLY A 210 -12.94 0.28 11.28
CA GLY A 210 -13.09 -1.04 10.65
C GLY A 210 -11.80 -1.68 10.18
N ASP A 211 -10.65 -1.04 10.38
CA ASP A 211 -9.35 -1.51 9.90
C ASP A 211 -9.07 -2.95 10.35
N TRP A 212 -8.82 -3.83 9.37
CA TRP A 212 -8.69 -5.25 9.62
C TRP A 212 -7.90 -5.93 8.48
N PHE A 213 -6.87 -6.73 8.83
CA PHE A 213 -5.87 -7.22 7.90
C PHE A 213 -5.21 -6.09 7.11
N HIS A 214 -4.66 -5.16 7.86
CA HIS A 214 -4.00 -3.97 7.33
C HIS A 214 -2.76 -4.33 6.50
N VAL A 215 -2.79 -4.02 5.20
CA VAL A 215 -1.68 -4.20 4.28
C VAL A 215 -1.04 -2.85 3.99
N ASN A 216 0.29 -2.78 4.03
CA ASN A 216 1.05 -1.54 3.83
C ASN A 216 1.78 -1.47 2.49
N GLY A 217 1.88 -2.58 1.77
CA GLY A 217 2.63 -2.61 0.52
C GLY A 217 2.21 -3.76 -0.39
N VAL A 218 2.39 -3.57 -1.69
CA VAL A 218 2.22 -4.55 -2.74
C VAL A 218 3.35 -4.41 -3.73
N ASP A 219 3.82 -5.53 -4.25
CA ASP A 219 4.82 -5.57 -5.31
C ASP A 219 4.52 -6.71 -6.26
N TYR A 220 5.02 -6.61 -7.49
CA TYR A 220 4.87 -7.62 -8.53
C TYR A 220 6.25 -8.16 -8.93
N ASN A 221 6.35 -9.45 -9.07
CA ASN A 221 7.58 -10.12 -9.48
C ASN A 221 7.34 -10.92 -10.76
N GLU A 222 7.82 -10.42 -11.88
CA GLU A 222 7.68 -11.04 -13.21
C GLU A 222 8.29 -12.45 -13.29
N ASP A 223 9.30 -12.77 -12.48
CA ASP A 223 9.96 -14.08 -12.50
C ASP A 223 9.13 -15.18 -11.81
N LEU A 224 8.11 -14.80 -11.04
CA LEU A 224 7.28 -15.71 -10.24
C LEU A 224 5.85 -15.81 -10.71
N ASP A 225 5.46 -15.09 -11.75
CA ASP A 225 4.11 -15.04 -12.31
C ASP A 225 3.74 -16.33 -13.07
#